data_57c58e23e9d21e5ffe90c38693ca8109
#
_entry.id   57c58e23e9d21e5ffe90c38693ca8109
#
_cell.length_a   1.000
_cell.length_b   1.000
_cell.length_c   1.000
_cell.angle_alpha   90.00
_cell.angle_beta   90.00
_cell.angle_gamma   90.00
#
_symmetry.space_group_name_H-M   'P 1'
#
loop_
_entity.id
_entity.type
_entity.pdbx_description
1 polymer ?
#
loop_
_entity_poly.entity_id
_entity_poly.type
_entity_poly.pdbx_seq_one_letter_code
_entity_poly.pdbx_strand_id
1 'polypeptide(L)'
;MSTSTSSPLLKGHGLPTYDQIKPELVLQDIPVLLRELEQQFTDLEQTLQSSLDSGAAISWEEVMQPMQRLGERLRWSWGVVSHLNGVCNSPELREAHAAQQPDVVRLSNRLGQSKVLHRALCQLRDQPSQPLNATRQRILKSELLSMQQRGVGLNGDDQSAFNKASEQLAALSTSFGNHVLDATQQWTLKLTDPGQVKGLPQRALESLAAAAREAGDAEASAEQGPWLVGLGMPRYIPGLSHADDRALRETVYRA
;
A
#
# COMPACT_ATOMS: atom_id res chain seq x y z
N MET A 1 -12.66 -18.98 30.06
CA MET A 1 -12.96 -17.82 29.18
C MET A 1 -11.84 -17.73 28.18
N SER A 2 -12.03 -18.31 26.98
CA SER A 2 -11.09 -18.14 25.89
C SER A 2 -11.18 -16.69 25.42
N THR A 3 -10.14 -15.91 25.64
CA THR A 3 -9.92 -14.66 24.94
C THR A 3 -9.73 -15.02 23.46
N SER A 4 -10.78 -14.88 22.67
CA SER A 4 -10.68 -14.90 21.22
C SER A 4 -9.77 -13.73 20.83
N THR A 5 -8.48 -14.00 20.75
CA THR A 5 -7.51 -13.03 20.20
C THR A 5 -7.90 -12.87 18.74
N SER A 6 -8.50 -11.74 18.39
CA SER A 6 -8.81 -11.47 16.97
C SER A 6 -7.51 -11.56 16.18
N SER A 7 -7.59 -12.18 15.00
CA SER A 7 -6.42 -12.33 14.12
C SER A 7 -5.74 -10.96 13.89
N PRO A 8 -4.40 -10.92 13.79
CA PRO A 8 -3.63 -9.69 13.64
C PRO A 8 -4.13 -8.77 12.52
N LEU A 9 -4.55 -9.31 11.37
CA LEU A 9 -5.07 -8.52 10.24
C LEU A 9 -6.50 -8.01 10.45
N LEU A 10 -7.30 -8.66 11.30
CA LEU A 10 -8.68 -8.25 11.59
C LEU A 10 -8.76 -7.16 12.67
N LYS A 11 -7.66 -6.86 13.36
CA LYS A 11 -7.59 -5.82 14.39
C LYS A 11 -7.97 -4.43 13.85
N GLY A 12 -7.46 -4.08 12.67
CA GLY A 12 -7.86 -2.89 11.91
C GLY A 12 -7.47 -1.54 12.51
N HIS A 13 -6.64 -1.50 13.56
CA HIS A 13 -6.21 -0.27 14.22
C HIS A 13 -4.94 -0.46 15.05
N GLY A 14 -4.28 0.64 15.42
CA GLY A 14 -3.08 0.65 16.25
C GLY A 14 -1.83 0.21 15.50
N LEU A 15 -0.79 -0.17 16.23
CA LEU A 15 0.46 -0.66 15.63
C LEU A 15 0.29 -2.11 15.15
N PRO A 16 0.69 -2.42 13.91
CA PRO A 16 0.68 -3.78 13.40
C PRO A 16 1.71 -4.67 14.12
N THR A 17 1.33 -5.91 14.39
CA THR A 17 2.24 -6.95 14.89
C THR A 17 2.83 -7.71 13.69
N TYR A 18 3.78 -7.10 12.98
CA TYR A 18 4.32 -7.59 11.72
C TYR A 18 4.89 -9.01 11.80
N ASP A 19 5.50 -9.37 12.94
CA ASP A 19 6.06 -10.69 13.24
C ASP A 19 5.01 -11.81 13.27
N GLN A 20 3.76 -11.47 13.54
CA GLN A 20 2.64 -12.40 13.61
C GLN A 20 1.89 -12.56 12.29
N ILE A 21 2.15 -11.70 11.29
CA ILE A 21 1.45 -11.72 10.02
C ILE A 21 2.18 -12.68 9.08
N LYS A 22 1.49 -13.78 8.73
CA LYS A 22 1.98 -14.82 7.83
C LYS A 22 1.14 -14.84 6.55
N PRO A 23 1.67 -15.34 5.42
CA PRO A 23 0.92 -15.42 4.15
C PRO A 23 -0.43 -16.12 4.28
N GLU A 24 -0.53 -17.17 5.11
CA GLU A 24 -1.77 -17.93 5.33
C GLU A 24 -2.86 -17.05 5.96
N LEU A 25 -2.49 -16.13 6.85
CA LEU A 25 -3.44 -15.19 7.46
C LEU A 25 -3.98 -14.20 6.43
N VAL A 26 -3.19 -13.82 5.42
CA VAL A 26 -3.68 -12.97 4.32
C VAL A 26 -4.83 -13.66 3.60
N LEU A 27 -4.66 -14.95 3.27
CA LEU A 27 -5.69 -15.75 2.59
C LEU A 27 -6.93 -16.01 3.44
N GLN A 28 -6.79 -16.05 4.76
CA GLN A 28 -7.88 -16.32 5.71
C GLN A 28 -8.64 -15.05 6.10
N ASP A 29 -7.92 -14.01 6.48
CA ASP A 29 -8.48 -12.82 7.12
C ASP A 29 -8.99 -11.78 6.14
N ILE A 30 -8.28 -11.55 5.01
CA ILE A 30 -8.71 -10.53 4.05
C ILE A 30 -10.10 -10.84 3.48
N PRO A 31 -10.45 -12.08 3.06
CA PRO A 31 -11.82 -12.37 2.64
C PRO A 31 -12.87 -12.17 3.74
N VAL A 32 -12.53 -12.43 5.01
CA VAL A 32 -13.42 -12.17 6.14
C VAL A 32 -13.65 -10.67 6.30
N LEU A 33 -12.57 -9.90 6.32
CA LEU A 33 -12.63 -8.44 6.41
C LEU A 33 -13.46 -7.83 5.28
N LEU A 34 -13.22 -8.25 4.03
CA LEU A 34 -13.94 -7.73 2.87
C LEU A 34 -15.44 -7.98 2.97
N ARG A 35 -15.86 -9.18 3.38
CA ARG A 35 -17.29 -9.49 3.60
C ARG A 35 -17.92 -8.64 4.71
N GLU A 36 -17.21 -8.45 5.82
CA GLU A 36 -17.70 -7.60 6.91
C GLU A 36 -17.85 -6.14 6.46
N LEU A 37 -16.88 -5.61 5.72
CA LEU A 37 -16.92 -4.25 5.22
C LEU A 37 -18.00 -4.06 4.16
N GLU A 38 -18.20 -5.02 3.27
CA GLU A 38 -19.28 -5.03 2.28
C GLU A 38 -20.66 -5.00 2.97
N GLN A 39 -20.86 -5.82 4.00
CA GLN A 39 -22.11 -5.83 4.76
C GLN A 39 -22.34 -4.50 5.47
N GLN A 40 -21.34 -4.00 6.20
CA GLN A 40 -21.43 -2.71 6.89
C GLN A 40 -21.71 -1.55 5.92
N PHE A 41 -21.14 -1.61 4.72
CA PHE A 41 -21.40 -0.61 3.68
C PHE A 41 -22.83 -0.72 3.12
N THR A 42 -23.30 -1.92 2.92
CA THR A 42 -24.70 -2.17 2.48
C THR A 42 -25.71 -1.64 3.51
N ASP A 43 -25.46 -1.89 4.79
CA ASP A 43 -26.31 -1.37 5.88
C ASP A 43 -26.30 0.17 5.93
N LEU A 44 -25.12 0.78 5.70
CA LEU A 44 -24.99 2.23 5.58
C LEU A 44 -25.81 2.77 4.39
N GLU A 45 -25.68 2.16 3.21
CA GLU A 45 -26.46 2.57 2.04
C GLU A 45 -27.97 2.49 2.28
N GLN A 46 -28.45 1.45 2.94
CA GLN A 46 -29.88 1.31 3.27
C GLN A 46 -30.34 2.43 4.21
N THR A 47 -29.54 2.74 5.21
CA THR A 47 -29.81 3.85 6.14
C THR A 47 -29.84 5.20 5.41
N LEU A 48 -28.85 5.48 4.59
CA LEU A 48 -28.77 6.70 3.81
C LEU A 48 -29.90 6.82 2.79
N GLN A 49 -30.25 5.71 2.11
CA GLN A 49 -31.38 5.70 1.19
C GLN A 49 -32.69 6.06 1.90
N SER A 50 -32.93 5.49 3.09
CA SER A 50 -34.12 5.81 3.91
C SER A 50 -34.17 7.28 4.31
N SER A 51 -33.04 7.87 4.68
CA SER A 51 -32.93 9.30 5.00
C SER A 51 -33.19 10.16 3.76
N LEU A 52 -32.65 9.79 2.60
CA LEU A 52 -32.88 10.49 1.34
C LEU A 52 -34.37 10.44 0.92
N ASP A 53 -35.02 9.28 1.06
CA ASP A 53 -36.42 9.10 0.65
C ASP A 53 -37.41 9.84 1.56
N SER A 54 -37.06 9.98 2.86
CA SER A 54 -37.87 10.75 3.81
C SER A 54 -37.64 12.26 3.71
N GLY A 55 -36.65 12.71 2.94
CA GLY A 55 -36.23 14.11 2.89
C GLY A 55 -35.58 14.62 4.20
N ALA A 56 -35.17 13.73 5.08
CA ALA A 56 -34.48 14.09 6.32
C ALA A 56 -33.11 14.73 6.04
N ALA A 57 -32.75 15.76 6.80
CA ALA A 57 -31.43 16.36 6.69
C ALA A 57 -30.35 15.39 7.16
N ILE A 58 -29.34 15.18 6.35
CA ILE A 58 -28.21 14.26 6.63
C ILE A 58 -27.14 15.00 7.43
N SER A 59 -26.65 14.38 8.50
CA SER A 59 -25.55 14.92 9.31
C SER A 59 -24.19 14.38 8.84
N TRP A 60 -23.12 15.09 9.23
CA TRP A 60 -21.75 14.64 9.03
C TRP A 60 -21.50 13.28 9.71
N GLU A 61 -22.02 13.10 10.89
CA GLU A 61 -21.85 11.92 11.73
C GLU A 61 -22.53 10.69 11.13
N GLU A 62 -23.64 10.85 10.42
CA GLU A 62 -24.38 9.74 9.80
C GLU A 62 -23.71 9.22 8.53
N VAL A 63 -22.94 10.04 7.79
CA VAL A 63 -22.33 9.59 6.54
C VAL A 63 -20.81 9.52 6.61
N MET A 64 -20.14 10.58 7.07
CA MET A 64 -18.68 10.63 6.99
C MET A 64 -17.98 9.74 8.01
N GLN A 65 -18.50 9.63 9.25
CA GLN A 65 -17.85 8.80 10.27
C GLN A 65 -17.90 7.30 9.92
N PRO A 66 -19.04 6.70 9.51
CA PRO A 66 -19.07 5.31 9.06
C PRO A 66 -18.14 5.06 7.88
N MET A 67 -18.14 5.94 6.87
CA MET A 67 -17.26 5.86 5.72
C MET A 67 -15.77 5.86 6.11
N GLN A 68 -15.38 6.76 7.02
CA GLN A 68 -14.00 6.82 7.51
C GLN A 68 -13.60 5.53 8.22
N ARG A 69 -14.47 4.96 9.07
CA ARG A 69 -14.19 3.70 9.77
C ARG A 69 -14.01 2.54 8.80
N LEU A 70 -14.88 2.43 7.80
CA LEU A 70 -14.78 1.40 6.75
C LEU A 70 -13.46 1.52 5.98
N GLY A 71 -13.17 2.73 5.51
CA GLY A 71 -11.96 3.02 4.75
C GLY A 71 -10.68 2.85 5.57
N GLU A 72 -10.71 3.16 6.88
CA GLU A 72 -9.56 3.01 7.77
C GLU A 72 -9.25 1.52 8.02
N ARG A 73 -10.27 0.70 8.31
CA ARG A 73 -10.08 -0.74 8.50
C ARG A 73 -9.47 -1.41 7.26
N LEU A 74 -10.01 -1.10 6.06
CA LEU A 74 -9.47 -1.65 4.82
C LEU A 74 -8.03 -1.18 4.59
N ARG A 75 -7.78 0.12 4.72
CA ARG A 75 -6.46 0.72 4.52
C ARG A 75 -5.42 0.18 5.48
N TRP A 76 -5.81 -0.01 6.75
CA TRP A 76 -4.90 -0.57 7.75
C TRP A 76 -4.53 -2.00 7.40
N SER A 77 -5.49 -2.89 7.22
CA SER A 77 -5.24 -4.32 6.99
C SER A 77 -4.54 -4.59 5.66
N TRP A 78 -5.07 -4.03 4.57
CA TRP A 78 -4.45 -4.19 3.25
C TRP A 78 -3.13 -3.44 3.11
N GLY A 79 -3.00 -2.29 3.78
CA GLY A 79 -1.76 -1.52 3.83
C GLY A 79 -0.63 -2.29 4.50
N VAL A 80 -0.92 -3.04 5.56
CA VAL A 80 0.06 -3.92 6.23
C VAL A 80 0.52 -5.04 5.30
N VAL A 81 -0.41 -5.70 4.61
CA VAL A 81 -0.07 -6.77 3.64
C VAL A 81 0.78 -6.20 2.49
N SER A 82 0.37 -5.08 1.92
CA SER A 82 1.10 -4.43 0.82
C SER A 82 2.48 -3.93 1.26
N HIS A 83 2.60 -3.42 2.49
CA HIS A 83 3.89 -3.02 3.05
C HIS A 83 4.83 -4.21 3.19
N LEU A 84 4.39 -5.31 3.79
CA LEU A 84 5.18 -6.53 3.91
C LEU A 84 5.60 -7.08 2.54
N ASN A 85 4.70 -7.04 1.56
CA ASN A 85 5.03 -7.43 0.19
C ASN A 85 6.16 -6.58 -0.42
N GLY A 86 6.31 -5.34 0.00
CA GLY A 86 7.39 -4.45 -0.47
C GLY A 86 8.71 -4.58 0.28
N VAL A 87 8.70 -4.96 1.57
CA VAL A 87 9.91 -4.90 2.43
C VAL A 87 10.33 -6.23 3.02
N CYS A 88 9.42 -7.20 3.14
CA CYS A 88 9.68 -8.53 3.68
C CYS A 88 9.08 -9.59 2.75
N ASN A 89 9.45 -9.47 1.48
CA ASN A 89 8.88 -10.21 0.37
C ASN A 89 9.25 -11.70 0.40
N SER A 90 8.25 -12.55 0.10
CA SER A 90 8.46 -13.98 -0.17
C SER A 90 7.54 -14.44 -1.31
N PRO A 91 7.84 -15.58 -1.99
CA PRO A 91 6.95 -16.15 -3.01
C PRO A 91 5.52 -16.36 -2.49
N GLU A 92 5.37 -16.89 -1.28
CA GLU A 92 4.09 -17.20 -0.65
C GLU A 92 3.30 -15.90 -0.34
N LEU A 93 3.98 -14.85 0.10
CA LEU A 93 3.34 -13.56 0.35
C LEU A 93 2.91 -12.88 -0.94
N ARG A 94 3.71 -12.97 -2.01
CA ARG A 94 3.34 -12.49 -3.35
C ARG A 94 2.08 -13.19 -3.86
N GLU A 95 2.03 -14.51 -3.73
CA GLU A 95 0.87 -15.30 -4.14
C GLU A 95 -0.38 -14.92 -3.33
N ALA A 96 -0.26 -14.84 -2.01
CA ALA A 96 -1.37 -14.44 -1.14
C ALA A 96 -1.85 -13.01 -1.44
N HIS A 97 -0.94 -12.05 -1.64
CA HIS A 97 -1.28 -10.68 -2.04
C HIS A 97 -2.00 -10.68 -3.39
N ALA A 98 -1.45 -11.33 -4.41
CA ALA A 98 -2.04 -11.38 -5.75
C ALA A 98 -3.42 -12.04 -5.77
N ALA A 99 -3.65 -13.07 -4.94
CA ALA A 99 -4.94 -13.73 -4.81
C ALA A 99 -6.03 -12.83 -4.23
N GLN A 100 -5.68 -11.91 -3.30
CA GLN A 100 -6.67 -11.06 -2.63
C GLN A 100 -6.84 -9.68 -3.28
N GLN A 101 -5.88 -9.21 -4.05
CA GLN A 101 -5.88 -7.87 -4.65
C GLN A 101 -7.12 -7.57 -5.50
N PRO A 102 -7.62 -8.47 -6.37
CA PRO A 102 -8.80 -8.20 -7.16
C PRO A 102 -10.06 -7.90 -6.32
N ASP A 103 -10.23 -8.63 -5.21
CA ASP A 103 -11.37 -8.45 -4.31
C ASP A 103 -11.28 -7.12 -3.55
N VAL A 104 -10.09 -6.73 -3.13
CA VAL A 104 -9.83 -5.41 -2.52
C VAL A 104 -10.15 -4.28 -3.50
N VAL A 105 -9.74 -4.42 -4.78
CA VAL A 105 -10.04 -3.43 -5.83
C VAL A 105 -11.55 -3.37 -6.09
N ARG A 106 -12.23 -4.51 -6.17
CA ARG A 106 -13.70 -4.56 -6.35
C ARG A 106 -14.43 -3.85 -5.23
N LEU A 107 -14.10 -4.12 -3.97
CA LEU A 107 -14.71 -3.42 -2.84
C LEU A 107 -14.42 -1.92 -2.89
N SER A 108 -13.19 -1.51 -3.21
CA SER A 108 -12.82 -0.11 -3.33
C SER A 108 -13.62 0.60 -4.43
N ASN A 109 -13.83 -0.05 -5.60
CA ASN A 109 -14.67 0.47 -6.66
C ASN A 109 -16.14 0.53 -6.21
N ARG A 110 -16.65 -0.50 -5.54
CA ARG A 110 -18.01 -0.57 -5.00
C ARG A 110 -18.30 0.61 -4.06
N LEU A 111 -17.38 0.91 -3.15
CA LEU A 111 -17.55 2.05 -2.24
C LEU A 111 -17.50 3.39 -3.01
N GLY A 112 -16.52 3.56 -3.91
CA GLY A 112 -16.31 4.80 -4.64
C GLY A 112 -17.38 5.10 -5.70
N GLN A 113 -18.12 4.08 -6.17
CA GLN A 113 -19.15 4.19 -7.19
C GLN A 113 -20.59 4.14 -6.66
N SER A 114 -20.77 4.19 -5.34
CA SER A 114 -22.10 4.19 -4.74
C SER A 114 -22.87 5.47 -5.06
N LYS A 115 -23.95 5.34 -5.81
CA LYS A 115 -24.85 6.46 -6.15
C LYS A 115 -25.64 6.95 -4.93
N VAL A 116 -25.97 6.06 -4.01
CA VAL A 116 -26.66 6.40 -2.75
C VAL A 116 -25.75 7.27 -1.90
N LEU A 117 -24.52 6.82 -1.68
CA LEU A 117 -23.55 7.59 -0.93
C LEU A 117 -23.26 8.95 -1.58
N HIS A 118 -23.06 8.99 -2.91
CA HIS A 118 -22.81 10.23 -3.62
C HIS A 118 -23.98 11.23 -3.44
N ARG A 119 -25.23 10.77 -3.55
CA ARG A 119 -26.42 11.60 -3.31
C ARG A 119 -26.47 12.13 -1.88
N ALA A 120 -26.18 11.28 -0.88
CA ALA A 120 -26.13 11.67 0.52
C ALA A 120 -25.05 12.74 0.79
N LEU A 121 -23.87 12.60 0.18
CA LEU A 121 -22.79 13.59 0.27
C LEU A 121 -23.16 14.92 -0.44
N CYS A 122 -23.85 14.86 -1.58
CA CYS A 122 -24.38 16.07 -2.22
C CYS A 122 -25.41 16.77 -1.32
N GLN A 123 -26.34 16.02 -0.72
CA GLN A 123 -27.31 16.60 0.21
C GLN A 123 -26.64 17.20 1.45
N LEU A 124 -25.62 16.52 2.02
CA LEU A 124 -24.81 17.04 3.12
C LEU A 124 -24.09 18.35 2.76
N ARG A 125 -23.63 18.49 1.51
CA ARG A 125 -23.03 19.73 1.01
C ARG A 125 -24.04 20.87 0.90
N ASP A 126 -25.20 20.57 0.31
CA ASP A 126 -26.18 21.59 -0.09
C ASP A 126 -27.15 21.96 1.04
N GLN A 127 -27.48 21.01 1.91
CA GLN A 127 -28.44 21.14 2.99
C GLN A 127 -27.97 20.40 4.27
N PRO A 128 -26.85 20.81 4.87
CA PRO A 128 -26.34 20.14 6.06
C PRO A 128 -27.30 20.38 7.26
N SER A 129 -27.50 19.35 8.09
CA SER A 129 -28.28 19.47 9.34
C SER A 129 -27.66 20.47 10.33
N GLN A 130 -26.36 20.70 10.24
CA GLN A 130 -25.59 21.69 10.99
C GLN A 130 -24.55 22.34 10.07
N PRO A 131 -24.22 23.64 10.26
CA PRO A 131 -23.22 24.33 9.46
C PRO A 131 -21.88 23.61 9.47
N LEU A 132 -21.33 23.35 8.29
CA LEU A 132 -20.01 22.72 8.12
C LEU A 132 -18.92 23.80 8.24
N ASN A 133 -17.90 23.54 9.08
CA ASN A 133 -16.72 24.38 9.12
C ASN A 133 -15.87 24.20 7.83
N ALA A 134 -14.90 25.10 7.61
CA ALA A 134 -14.08 25.11 6.40
C ALA A 134 -13.34 23.77 6.15
N THR A 135 -12.91 23.09 7.19
CA THR A 135 -12.23 21.78 7.08
C THR A 135 -13.20 20.70 6.57
N ARG A 136 -14.40 20.60 7.17
CA ARG A 136 -15.44 19.65 6.73
C ARG A 136 -15.89 19.92 5.30
N GLN A 137 -16.06 21.20 4.92
CA GLN A 137 -16.39 21.58 3.54
C GLN A 137 -15.30 21.13 2.56
N ARG A 138 -14.03 21.32 2.89
CA ARG A 138 -12.91 20.89 2.05
C ARG A 138 -12.85 19.36 1.91
N ILE A 139 -13.02 18.61 3.01
CA ILE A 139 -13.04 17.15 2.97
C ILE A 139 -14.18 16.67 2.08
N LEU A 140 -15.38 17.20 2.26
CA LEU A 140 -16.56 16.82 1.48
C LEU A 140 -16.38 17.10 -0.02
N LYS A 141 -15.81 18.27 -0.37
CA LYS A 141 -15.49 18.60 -1.76
C LYS A 141 -14.48 17.61 -2.36
N SER A 142 -13.45 17.24 -1.59
CA SER A 142 -12.44 16.25 -2.03
C SER A 142 -13.05 14.87 -2.22
N GLU A 143 -13.94 14.45 -1.32
CA GLU A 143 -14.61 13.14 -1.43
C GLU A 143 -15.54 13.06 -2.65
N LEU A 144 -16.35 14.07 -2.87
CA LEU A 144 -17.22 14.16 -4.06
C LEU A 144 -16.41 14.12 -5.36
N LEU A 145 -15.29 14.85 -5.42
CA LEU A 145 -14.37 14.80 -6.56
C LEU A 145 -13.76 13.39 -6.74
N SER A 146 -13.32 12.78 -5.64
CA SER A 146 -12.79 11.41 -5.65
C SER A 146 -13.81 10.41 -6.19
N MET A 147 -15.06 10.48 -5.77
CA MET A 147 -16.14 9.62 -6.28
C MET A 147 -16.40 9.83 -7.78
N GLN A 148 -16.36 11.09 -8.25
CA GLN A 148 -16.48 11.39 -9.69
C GLN A 148 -15.33 10.75 -10.48
N GLN A 149 -14.09 10.89 -10.01
CA GLN A 149 -12.91 10.31 -10.65
C GLN A 149 -12.91 8.78 -10.60
N ARG A 150 -13.57 8.17 -9.59
CA ARG A 150 -13.76 6.72 -9.48
C ARG A 150 -14.95 6.20 -10.29
N GLY A 151 -15.62 7.07 -11.05
CA GLY A 151 -16.65 6.67 -12.01
C GLY A 151 -18.03 6.47 -11.39
N VAL A 152 -18.43 7.19 -10.33
CA VAL A 152 -19.77 7.12 -9.74
C VAL A 152 -20.87 7.48 -10.74
N GLY A 153 -20.56 8.29 -11.76
CA GLY A 153 -21.48 8.64 -12.84
C GLY A 153 -21.58 7.63 -13.98
N LEU A 154 -20.70 6.64 -14.01
CA LEU A 154 -20.68 5.63 -15.07
C LEU A 154 -21.81 4.59 -14.91
N ASN A 155 -22.22 4.00 -16.02
CA ASN A 155 -23.25 2.95 -16.07
C ASN A 155 -22.87 1.88 -17.08
N GLY A 156 -23.47 0.69 -16.94
CA GLY A 156 -23.39 -0.39 -17.91
C GLY A 156 -21.95 -0.75 -18.32
N ASP A 157 -21.70 -0.70 -19.62
CA ASP A 157 -20.43 -1.11 -20.22
C ASP A 157 -19.27 -0.20 -19.82
N ASP A 158 -19.51 1.11 -19.68
CA ASP A 158 -18.46 2.06 -19.25
C ASP A 158 -18.00 1.80 -17.82
N GLN A 159 -18.94 1.49 -16.91
CA GLN A 159 -18.59 1.11 -15.54
C GLN A 159 -17.83 -0.21 -15.51
N SER A 160 -18.26 -1.18 -16.29
CA SER A 160 -17.60 -2.49 -16.43
C SER A 160 -16.16 -2.33 -16.97
N ALA A 161 -15.99 -1.51 -18.01
CA ALA A 161 -14.69 -1.22 -18.60
C ALA A 161 -13.77 -0.50 -17.60
N PHE A 162 -14.29 0.48 -16.85
CA PHE A 162 -13.55 1.18 -15.78
C PHE A 162 -13.07 0.21 -14.70
N ASN A 163 -13.94 -0.67 -14.21
CA ASN A 163 -13.61 -1.62 -13.15
C ASN A 163 -12.56 -2.62 -13.63
N LYS A 164 -12.69 -3.14 -14.85
CA LYS A 164 -11.68 -4.02 -15.47
C LYS A 164 -10.33 -3.32 -15.62
N ALA A 165 -10.31 -2.06 -16.05
CA ALA A 165 -9.08 -1.27 -16.16
C ALA A 165 -8.45 -1.03 -14.78
N SER A 166 -9.25 -0.80 -13.72
CA SER A 166 -8.77 -0.65 -12.35
C SER A 166 -8.09 -1.93 -11.83
N GLU A 167 -8.69 -3.09 -12.08
CA GLU A 167 -8.11 -4.39 -11.72
C GLU A 167 -6.80 -4.66 -12.47
N GLN A 168 -6.78 -4.38 -13.78
CA GLN A 168 -5.56 -4.54 -14.60
C GLN A 168 -4.44 -3.60 -14.14
N LEU A 169 -4.77 -2.34 -13.85
CA LEU A 169 -3.80 -1.37 -13.35
C LEU A 169 -3.20 -1.81 -12.02
N ALA A 170 -4.01 -2.31 -11.10
CA ALA A 170 -3.54 -2.82 -9.82
C ALA A 170 -2.59 -4.01 -10.01
N ALA A 171 -2.94 -4.98 -10.85
CA ALA A 171 -2.11 -6.14 -11.16
C ALA A 171 -0.78 -5.75 -11.82
N LEU A 172 -0.81 -4.84 -12.81
CA LEU A 172 0.38 -4.35 -13.49
C LEU A 172 1.29 -3.55 -12.54
N SER A 173 0.72 -2.72 -11.67
CA SER A 173 1.49 -1.95 -10.68
C SER A 173 2.20 -2.89 -9.69
N THR A 174 1.53 -3.95 -9.23
CA THR A 174 2.15 -4.96 -8.36
C THR A 174 3.24 -5.73 -9.09
N SER A 175 2.99 -6.17 -10.32
CA SER A 175 3.99 -6.86 -11.14
C SER A 175 5.22 -5.98 -11.39
N PHE A 176 5.02 -4.71 -11.75
CA PHE A 176 6.10 -3.76 -11.91
C PHE A 176 6.93 -3.58 -10.63
N GLY A 177 6.24 -3.39 -9.49
CA GLY A 177 6.92 -3.27 -8.18
C GLY A 177 7.75 -4.51 -7.83
N ASN A 178 7.23 -5.70 -8.08
CA ASN A 178 7.97 -6.96 -7.87
C ASN A 178 9.18 -7.06 -8.79
N HIS A 179 9.05 -6.69 -10.09
CA HIS A 179 10.18 -6.70 -11.02
C HIS A 179 11.27 -5.71 -10.61
N VAL A 180 10.90 -4.50 -10.16
CA VAL A 180 11.87 -3.51 -9.64
C VAL A 180 12.59 -4.06 -8.41
N LEU A 181 11.86 -4.70 -7.49
CA LEU A 181 12.46 -5.30 -6.30
C LEU A 181 13.44 -6.40 -6.68
N ASP A 182 13.04 -7.31 -7.58
CA ASP A 182 13.87 -8.43 -8.03
C ASP A 182 15.12 -7.93 -8.75
N ALA A 183 14.98 -7.00 -9.69
CA ALA A 183 16.12 -6.41 -10.41
C ALA A 183 17.10 -5.70 -9.45
N THR A 184 16.57 -4.98 -8.46
CA THR A 184 17.40 -4.31 -7.44
C THR A 184 18.20 -5.29 -6.59
N GLN A 185 17.64 -6.47 -6.30
CA GLN A 185 18.29 -7.49 -5.49
C GLN A 185 19.24 -8.38 -6.29
N GLN A 186 18.97 -8.63 -7.56
CA GLN A 186 19.77 -9.53 -8.40
C GLN A 186 21.13 -8.95 -8.78
N TRP A 187 21.20 -7.64 -9.03
CA TRP A 187 22.45 -7.05 -9.44
C TRP A 187 23.37 -6.77 -8.26
N THR A 188 24.58 -7.35 -8.33
CA THR A 188 25.64 -7.08 -7.34
C THR A 188 26.99 -7.02 -8.03
N LEU A 189 27.90 -6.23 -7.45
CA LEU A 189 29.29 -6.11 -7.89
C LEU A 189 30.22 -6.30 -6.68
N LYS A 190 31.00 -7.39 -6.70
CA LYS A 190 32.00 -7.68 -5.67
C LYS A 190 33.29 -6.95 -5.98
N LEU A 191 33.74 -6.12 -5.06
CA LEU A 191 35.01 -5.39 -5.12
C LEU A 191 36.00 -6.03 -4.14
N THR A 192 37.24 -6.25 -4.58
CA THR A 192 38.30 -6.86 -3.78
C THR A 192 39.55 -6.01 -3.69
N ASP A 193 39.68 -4.98 -4.54
CA ASP A 193 40.78 -4.05 -4.53
C ASP A 193 40.41 -2.79 -3.70
N PRO A 194 41.19 -2.47 -2.63
CA PRO A 194 40.99 -1.24 -1.84
C PRO A 194 41.03 0.05 -2.67
N GLY A 195 41.72 0.04 -3.82
CA GLY A 195 41.76 1.19 -4.73
C GLY A 195 40.38 1.53 -5.29
N GLN A 196 39.53 0.53 -5.55
CA GLN A 196 38.20 0.71 -6.12
C GLN A 196 37.20 1.38 -5.15
N VAL A 197 37.41 1.24 -3.85
CA VAL A 197 36.53 1.79 -2.80
C VAL A 197 37.03 3.11 -2.23
N LYS A 198 38.14 3.64 -2.76
CA LYS A 198 38.70 4.92 -2.33
C LYS A 198 37.69 6.04 -2.48
N GLY A 199 37.63 6.92 -1.48
CA GLY A 199 36.66 8.02 -1.40
C GLY A 199 35.34 7.65 -0.73
N LEU A 200 35.00 6.34 -0.58
CA LEU A 200 33.79 5.93 0.12
C LEU A 200 33.88 6.23 1.63
N PRO A 201 32.81 6.78 2.24
CA PRO A 201 32.72 6.96 3.67
C PRO A 201 32.80 5.64 4.45
N GLN A 202 33.34 5.66 5.67
CA GLN A 202 33.47 4.47 6.53
C GLN A 202 32.17 3.71 6.69
N ARG A 203 31.04 4.40 6.92
CA ARG A 203 29.70 3.77 7.02
C ARG A 203 29.29 3.03 5.74
N ALA A 204 29.67 3.54 4.58
CA ALA A 204 29.39 2.87 3.32
C ALA A 204 30.22 1.58 3.22
N LEU A 205 31.53 1.63 3.54
CA LEU A 205 32.40 0.43 3.57
C LEU A 205 31.88 -0.64 4.54
N GLU A 206 31.42 -0.25 5.73
CA GLU A 206 30.79 -1.15 6.70
C GLU A 206 29.54 -1.83 6.13
N SER A 207 28.67 -1.06 5.45
CA SER A 207 27.46 -1.57 4.82
C SER A 207 27.75 -2.53 3.66
N LEU A 208 28.76 -2.20 2.83
CA LEU A 208 29.17 -3.05 1.70
C LEU A 208 29.84 -4.34 2.19
N ALA A 209 30.65 -4.28 3.25
CA ALA A 209 31.25 -5.45 3.88
C ALA A 209 30.20 -6.33 4.57
N ALA A 210 29.19 -5.74 5.23
CA ALA A 210 28.08 -6.48 5.80
C ALA A 210 27.32 -7.26 4.73
N ALA A 211 27.03 -6.62 3.59
CA ALA A 211 26.40 -7.27 2.45
C ALA A 211 27.25 -8.43 1.87
N ALA A 212 28.57 -8.26 1.84
CA ALA A 212 29.48 -9.33 1.41
C ALA A 212 29.42 -10.52 2.38
N ARG A 213 29.37 -10.28 3.70
CA ARG A 213 29.20 -11.36 4.70
C ARG A 213 27.87 -12.11 4.54
N GLU A 214 26.78 -11.38 4.32
CA GLU A 214 25.46 -11.97 4.05
C GLU A 214 25.48 -12.83 2.79
N ALA A 215 26.30 -12.48 1.79
CA ALA A 215 26.49 -13.22 0.56
C ALA A 215 27.49 -14.39 0.66
N GLY A 216 28.06 -14.66 1.85
CA GLY A 216 28.94 -15.78 2.13
C GLY A 216 30.43 -15.47 2.32
N ASP A 217 30.85 -14.22 2.21
CA ASP A 217 32.22 -13.78 2.48
C ASP A 217 32.42 -13.49 3.97
N ALA A 218 32.44 -14.51 4.80
CA ALA A 218 32.41 -14.40 6.28
C ALA A 218 33.47 -13.42 6.87
N GLU A 219 34.65 -13.34 6.25
CA GLU A 219 35.77 -12.52 6.69
C GLU A 219 35.73 -11.06 6.15
N ALA A 220 34.68 -10.69 5.41
CA ALA A 220 34.59 -9.34 4.83
C ALA A 220 34.56 -8.26 5.91
N SER A 221 35.40 -7.26 5.76
CA SER A 221 35.50 -6.13 6.67
C SER A 221 35.51 -4.77 5.93
N ALA A 222 35.25 -3.70 6.66
CA ALA A 222 35.28 -2.36 6.07
C ALA A 222 36.70 -1.97 5.59
N GLU A 223 37.74 -2.48 6.26
CA GLU A 223 39.13 -2.14 6.00
C GLU A 223 39.78 -2.97 4.90
N GLN A 224 39.39 -4.24 4.78
CA GLN A 224 40.08 -5.20 3.90
C GLN A 224 39.16 -5.77 2.81
N GLY A 225 37.84 -5.50 2.89
CA GLY A 225 36.88 -6.10 1.98
C GLY A 225 36.66 -7.60 2.22
N PRO A 226 36.14 -8.33 1.26
CA PRO A 226 35.55 -7.79 0.03
C PRO A 226 34.31 -6.93 0.33
N TRP A 227 33.98 -6.07 -0.62
CA TRP A 227 32.82 -5.18 -0.52
C TRP A 227 31.81 -5.55 -1.61
N LEU A 228 30.53 -5.68 -1.25
CA LEU A 228 29.47 -6.00 -2.19
C LEU A 228 28.59 -4.79 -2.45
N VAL A 229 28.76 -4.17 -3.63
CA VAL A 229 27.91 -3.09 -4.12
C VAL A 229 26.60 -3.67 -4.63
N GLY A 230 25.49 -2.95 -4.45
CA GLY A 230 24.18 -3.29 -4.96
C GLY A 230 23.35 -2.06 -5.25
N LEU A 231 22.18 -2.23 -5.89
CA LEU A 231 21.31 -1.13 -6.31
C LEU A 231 20.39 -0.59 -5.19
N GLY A 232 20.39 -1.19 -4.01
CA GLY A 232 19.69 -0.64 -2.84
C GLY A 232 20.25 0.73 -2.46
N MET A 233 19.40 1.72 -2.22
CA MET A 233 19.78 3.13 -1.99
C MET A 233 20.95 3.35 -1.01
N PRO A 234 21.02 2.65 0.14
CA PRO A 234 22.13 2.82 1.09
C PRO A 234 23.51 2.40 0.54
N ARG A 235 23.55 1.54 -0.48
CA ARG A 235 24.76 1.07 -1.16
C ARG A 235 25.00 1.78 -2.49
N TYR A 236 23.93 2.12 -3.20
CA TYR A 236 23.97 2.78 -4.51
C TYR A 236 24.43 4.25 -4.40
N ILE A 237 23.77 5.05 -3.56
CA ILE A 237 24.05 6.49 -3.47
C ILE A 237 25.49 6.80 -3.02
N PRO A 238 26.05 6.17 -1.98
CA PRO A 238 27.45 6.42 -1.62
C PRO A 238 28.42 6.06 -2.75
N GLY A 239 28.17 4.97 -3.48
CA GLY A 239 28.98 4.59 -4.64
C GLY A 239 29.06 5.70 -5.69
N LEU A 240 27.91 6.27 -6.06
CA LEU A 240 27.87 7.35 -7.05
C LEU A 240 28.43 8.68 -6.54
N SER A 241 28.19 9.01 -5.25
CA SER A 241 28.50 10.33 -4.71
C SER A 241 29.94 10.49 -4.23
N HIS A 242 30.58 9.40 -3.80
CA HIS A 242 31.84 9.48 -3.06
C HIS A 242 32.98 8.64 -3.63
N ALA A 243 32.70 7.58 -4.43
CA ALA A 243 33.80 6.80 -4.99
C ALA A 243 34.71 7.67 -5.89
N ASP A 244 36.02 7.63 -5.66
CA ASP A 244 37.00 8.31 -6.52
C ASP A 244 37.06 7.67 -7.91
N ASP A 245 36.87 6.35 -7.98
CA ASP A 245 36.92 5.59 -9.23
C ASP A 245 35.71 5.91 -10.12
N ARG A 246 35.99 6.58 -11.25
CA ARG A 246 34.98 6.94 -12.25
C ARG A 246 34.37 5.71 -12.94
N ALA A 247 35.18 4.67 -13.17
CA ALA A 247 34.70 3.46 -13.84
C ALA A 247 33.69 2.71 -12.96
N LEU A 248 33.93 2.68 -11.64
CA LEU A 248 32.98 2.16 -10.68
C LEU A 248 31.66 2.94 -10.73
N ARG A 249 31.73 4.30 -10.67
CA ARG A 249 30.52 5.14 -10.74
C ARG A 249 29.73 4.87 -12.02
N GLU A 250 30.42 4.77 -13.17
CA GLU A 250 29.76 4.47 -14.45
C GLU A 250 29.11 3.09 -14.44
N THR A 251 29.80 2.07 -13.93
CA THR A 251 29.28 0.70 -13.83
C THR A 251 28.01 0.66 -12.98
N VAL A 252 28.04 1.29 -11.80
CA VAL A 252 26.88 1.35 -10.89
C VAL A 252 25.71 2.16 -11.49
N TYR A 253 26.00 3.23 -12.23
CA TYR A 253 24.98 4.06 -12.88
C TYR A 253 24.28 3.33 -14.05
N ARG A 254 24.99 2.49 -14.77
CA ARG A 254 24.46 1.77 -15.94
C ARG A 254 23.75 0.46 -15.58
N ALA A 255 23.94 -0.03 -14.36
CA ALA A 255 23.29 -1.22 -13.87
C ALA A 255 21.80 -0.98 -13.55
#